data_54662aba9a509bd2a24ea5bb5e1388d6
#
_entry.id   54662aba9a509bd2a24ea5bb5e1388d6
#
_cell.length_a   1.000
_cell.length_b   1.000
_cell.length_c   1.000
_cell.angle_alpha   90.00
_cell.angle_beta   90.00
_cell.angle_gamma   90.00
#
_symmetry.space_group_name_H-M   'P 1'
#
loop_
_entity.id
_entity.type
_entity.pdbx_description
1 polymer ?
#
loop_
_entity_poly.entity_id
_entity_poly.type
_entity_poly.pdbx_seq_one_letter_code
_entity_poly.pdbx_strand_id
1 'polypeptide(L)'
;MPQVRTATHADIPAMEALIARSGIALSVGFYTAEQAQAVTRYVFGVDSQLVADQTYFIIEKDGVLAACGGWSKRSTLFGADRTKQGADPLLDPATEPARIRAFFVDPSAARQGLGRMLLQHCSEAAAAGGFHTLELAATMPGVPLYTACGFEIVEPIEITLQDDVKVPLAKMRKLITAIKAA
;
A
#
# COMPACT_ATOMS: atom_id res chain seq x y z
N MET A 1 -9.02 -17.34 -12.56
CA MET A 1 -8.62 -15.93 -12.82
C MET A 1 -8.47 -15.21 -11.49
N PRO A 2 -7.51 -14.29 -11.33
CA PRO A 2 -7.38 -13.51 -10.09
C PRO A 2 -8.66 -12.70 -9.85
N GLN A 3 -9.17 -12.72 -8.63
CA GLN A 3 -10.35 -11.95 -8.21
C GLN A 3 -9.98 -11.00 -7.09
N VAL A 4 -10.40 -9.74 -7.22
CA VAL A 4 -10.27 -8.73 -6.15
C VAL A 4 -11.51 -8.80 -5.28
N ARG A 5 -11.32 -8.86 -3.96
CA ARG A 5 -12.39 -8.70 -2.98
C ARG A 5 -11.96 -7.84 -1.80
N THR A 6 -12.93 -7.30 -1.09
CA THR A 6 -12.67 -6.61 0.17
C THR A 6 -12.15 -7.60 1.21
N ALA A 7 -11.12 -7.20 1.93
CA ALA A 7 -10.57 -7.97 3.05
C ALA A 7 -11.50 -7.89 4.25
N THR A 8 -11.53 -8.97 5.02
CA THR A 8 -12.23 -9.08 6.29
C THR A 8 -11.24 -9.30 7.44
N HIS A 9 -11.68 -9.19 8.67
CA HIS A 9 -10.83 -9.50 9.83
C HIS A 9 -10.29 -10.92 9.82
N ALA A 10 -11.03 -11.87 9.23
CA ALA A 10 -10.58 -13.26 9.10
C ALA A 10 -9.36 -13.43 8.17
N ASP A 11 -9.14 -12.48 7.27
CA ASP A 11 -8.00 -12.51 6.33
C ASP A 11 -6.69 -12.01 6.96
N ILE A 12 -6.75 -11.30 8.09
CA ILE A 12 -5.58 -10.65 8.71
C ILE A 12 -4.41 -11.60 8.92
N PRO A 13 -4.56 -12.81 9.47
CA PRO A 13 -3.41 -13.71 9.66
C PRO A 13 -2.73 -14.10 8.35
N ALA A 14 -3.50 -14.34 7.29
CA ALA A 14 -2.95 -14.67 5.98
C ALA A 14 -2.27 -13.46 5.31
N MET A 15 -2.82 -12.26 5.49
CA MET A 15 -2.23 -11.01 5.03
C MET A 15 -0.90 -10.72 5.73
N GLU A 16 -0.82 -10.87 7.05
CA GLU A 16 0.43 -10.70 7.82
C GLU A 16 1.52 -11.67 7.34
N ALA A 17 1.17 -12.92 7.09
CA ALA A 17 2.11 -13.92 6.57
C ALA A 17 2.61 -13.55 5.15
N LEU A 18 1.73 -13.05 4.28
CA LEU A 18 2.11 -12.56 2.94
C LEU A 18 3.01 -11.34 3.04
N ILE A 19 2.66 -10.36 3.86
CA ILE A 19 3.41 -9.12 4.05
C ILE A 19 4.85 -9.41 4.51
N ALA A 20 5.02 -10.31 5.48
CA ALA A 20 6.33 -10.70 5.98
C ALA A 20 7.22 -11.32 4.88
N ARG A 21 6.66 -12.22 4.06
CA ARG A 21 7.40 -12.83 2.94
C ARG A 21 7.73 -11.83 1.85
N SER A 22 6.75 -11.01 1.47
CA SER A 22 6.89 -9.98 0.44
C SER A 22 7.94 -8.95 0.80
N GLY A 23 7.91 -8.45 2.04
CA GLY A 23 8.79 -7.38 2.51
C GLY A 23 10.27 -7.72 2.38
N ILE A 24 10.65 -8.95 2.68
CA ILE A 24 12.04 -9.42 2.52
C ILE A 24 12.36 -9.72 1.06
N ALA A 25 11.56 -10.57 0.42
CA ALA A 25 11.91 -11.13 -0.88
C ALA A 25 11.93 -10.08 -2.00
N LEU A 26 10.99 -9.13 -1.99
CA LEU A 26 10.88 -8.11 -3.03
C LEU A 26 11.76 -6.88 -2.78
N SER A 27 12.45 -6.82 -1.64
CA SER A 27 13.41 -5.75 -1.32
C SER A 27 14.80 -5.99 -1.90
N VAL A 28 15.10 -7.20 -2.37
CA VAL A 28 16.40 -7.55 -2.93
C VAL A 28 16.75 -6.66 -4.13
N GLY A 29 17.93 -6.05 -4.10
CA GLY A 29 18.42 -5.13 -5.14
C GLY A 29 17.97 -3.67 -4.95
N PHE A 30 17.10 -3.37 -3.97
CA PHE A 30 16.64 -2.02 -3.64
C PHE A 30 17.09 -1.56 -2.24
N TYR A 31 17.10 -2.48 -1.29
CA TYR A 31 17.50 -2.25 0.09
C TYR A 31 18.65 -3.18 0.47
N THR A 32 19.45 -2.77 1.44
CA THR A 32 20.36 -3.69 2.13
C THR A 32 19.55 -4.74 2.90
N ALA A 33 20.18 -5.86 3.26
CA ALA A 33 19.51 -6.89 4.08
C ALA A 33 19.02 -6.31 5.42
N GLU A 34 19.80 -5.42 6.04
CA GLU A 34 19.47 -4.74 7.28
C GLU A 34 18.24 -3.83 7.10
N GLN A 35 18.21 -3.00 6.05
CA GLN A 35 17.07 -2.14 5.73
C GLN A 35 15.81 -2.96 5.46
N ALA A 36 15.90 -4.03 4.67
CA ALA A 36 14.78 -4.91 4.36
C ALA A 36 14.21 -5.57 5.62
N GLN A 37 15.07 -6.06 6.51
CA GLN A 37 14.65 -6.62 7.80
C GLN A 37 14.01 -5.57 8.71
N ALA A 38 14.63 -4.40 8.83
CA ALA A 38 14.13 -3.33 9.68
C ALA A 38 12.76 -2.83 9.21
N VAL A 39 12.58 -2.53 7.92
CA VAL A 39 11.29 -2.04 7.42
C VAL A 39 10.19 -3.11 7.52
N THR A 40 10.54 -4.38 7.28
CA THR A 40 9.58 -5.49 7.43
C THR A 40 9.17 -5.67 8.89
N ARG A 41 10.10 -5.56 9.81
CA ARG A 41 9.84 -5.74 11.25
C ARG A 41 9.08 -4.57 11.87
N TYR A 42 9.43 -3.33 11.53
CA TYR A 42 8.99 -2.15 12.26
C TYR A 42 7.91 -1.34 11.54
N VAL A 43 7.80 -1.43 10.22
CA VAL A 43 6.87 -0.62 9.42
C VAL A 43 5.77 -1.45 8.78
N PHE A 44 6.13 -2.59 8.16
CA PHE A 44 5.17 -3.40 7.42
C PHE A 44 4.24 -4.17 8.35
N GLY A 45 3.01 -4.35 7.90
CA GLY A 45 1.97 -5.09 8.60
C GLY A 45 0.60 -4.67 8.12
N VAL A 46 -0.43 -5.31 8.66
CA VAL A 46 -1.81 -4.95 8.38
C VAL A 46 -2.16 -3.65 9.10
N ASP A 47 -2.91 -2.81 8.42
CA ASP A 47 -3.63 -1.69 9.00
C ASP A 47 -5.10 -2.10 9.15
N SER A 48 -5.51 -2.47 10.36
CA SER A 48 -6.87 -2.94 10.66
C SER A 48 -7.93 -1.87 10.45
N GLN A 49 -7.54 -0.58 10.48
CA GLN A 49 -8.45 0.51 10.15
C GLN A 49 -8.90 0.47 8.68
N LEU A 50 -8.01 0.06 7.75
CA LEU A 50 -8.41 -0.12 6.35
C LEU A 50 -9.42 -1.26 6.19
N VAL A 51 -9.30 -2.32 7.01
CA VAL A 51 -10.28 -3.42 7.03
C VAL A 51 -11.62 -2.93 7.58
N ALA A 52 -11.60 -2.19 8.68
CA ALA A 52 -12.80 -1.60 9.28
C ALA A 52 -13.49 -0.58 8.35
N ASP A 53 -12.70 0.21 7.63
CA ASP A 53 -13.21 1.19 6.65
C ASP A 53 -13.65 0.53 5.33
N GLN A 54 -13.46 -0.79 5.16
CA GLN A 54 -13.75 -1.57 3.94
C GLN A 54 -12.98 -1.06 2.70
N THR A 55 -11.78 -0.57 2.91
CA THR A 55 -10.91 -0.01 1.87
C THR A 55 -9.62 -0.82 1.68
N TYR A 56 -9.51 -1.99 2.32
CA TYR A 56 -8.44 -2.94 2.10
C TYR A 56 -8.94 -4.08 1.21
N PHE A 57 -8.17 -4.40 0.18
CA PHE A 57 -8.52 -5.42 -0.81
C PHE A 57 -7.46 -6.51 -0.86
N ILE A 58 -7.89 -7.70 -1.21
CA ILE A 58 -7.02 -8.84 -1.47
C ILE A 58 -7.29 -9.42 -2.84
N ILE A 59 -6.27 -10.06 -3.40
CA ILE A 59 -6.39 -10.89 -4.60
C ILE A 59 -6.09 -12.33 -4.23
N GLU A 60 -7.01 -13.20 -4.56
CA GLU A 60 -6.83 -14.65 -4.50
C GLU A 60 -6.56 -15.19 -5.90
N LYS A 61 -5.59 -16.09 -5.98
CA LYS A 61 -5.25 -16.84 -7.18
C LYS A 61 -5.18 -18.31 -6.81
N ASP A 62 -5.99 -19.13 -7.48
CA ASP A 62 -6.06 -20.58 -7.23
C ASP A 62 -6.32 -20.93 -5.75
N GLY A 63 -7.17 -20.13 -5.08
CA GLY A 63 -7.53 -20.30 -3.68
C GLY A 63 -6.48 -19.86 -2.66
N VAL A 64 -5.40 -19.19 -3.12
CA VAL A 64 -4.33 -18.68 -2.25
C VAL A 64 -4.27 -17.17 -2.34
N LEU A 65 -4.08 -16.51 -1.19
CA LEU A 65 -3.89 -15.08 -1.11
C LEU A 65 -2.57 -14.69 -1.79
N ALA A 66 -2.67 -13.98 -2.91
CA ALA A 66 -1.55 -13.64 -3.78
C ALA A 66 -1.13 -12.17 -3.68
N ALA A 67 -2.01 -11.28 -3.27
CA ALA A 67 -1.70 -9.86 -3.08
C ALA A 67 -2.70 -9.22 -2.12
N CYS A 68 -2.26 -8.14 -1.46
CA CYS A 68 -3.12 -7.23 -0.70
C CYS A 68 -2.69 -5.79 -0.90
N GLY A 69 -3.63 -4.87 -0.73
CA GLY A 69 -3.38 -3.43 -0.82
C GLY A 69 -4.67 -2.65 -0.64
N GLY A 70 -4.56 -1.43 -0.16
CA GLY A 70 -5.72 -0.62 0.12
C GLY A 70 -5.53 0.87 -0.14
N TRP A 71 -6.59 1.60 0.05
CA TRP A 71 -6.57 3.05 0.07
C TRP A 71 -7.18 3.55 1.38
N SER A 72 -6.88 4.79 1.75
CA SER A 72 -7.41 5.40 2.96
C SER A 72 -7.93 6.80 2.69
N LYS A 73 -9.08 7.07 3.26
CA LYS A 73 -9.66 8.40 3.41
C LYS A 73 -9.17 9.13 4.67
N ARG A 74 -8.07 8.63 5.29
CA ARG A 74 -7.49 9.16 6.52
C ARG A 74 -6.08 9.68 6.31
N SER A 75 -5.59 10.47 7.26
CA SER A 75 -4.35 11.24 7.13
C SER A 75 -3.08 10.41 7.14
N THR A 76 -3.06 9.23 7.77
CA THR A 76 -1.87 8.39 7.88
C THR A 76 -1.29 8.02 6.49
N LEU A 77 -0.05 8.42 6.24
CA LEU A 77 0.59 8.23 4.94
C LEU A 77 1.16 6.82 4.75
N PHE A 78 1.73 6.20 5.78
CA PHE A 78 2.31 4.86 5.74
C PHE A 78 2.34 4.21 7.13
N GLY A 79 2.69 2.92 7.17
CA GLY A 79 2.81 2.12 8.38
C GLY A 79 1.62 1.17 8.59
N ALA A 80 1.68 0.43 9.68
CA ALA A 80 0.69 -0.56 10.11
C ALA A 80 0.14 -0.21 11.48
N ASP A 81 -0.73 -1.04 12.05
CA ASP A 81 -1.29 -0.80 13.40
C ASP A 81 -0.21 -0.53 14.45
N ARG A 82 0.90 -1.27 14.36
CA ARG A 82 2.04 -1.13 15.29
C ARG A 82 2.75 0.22 15.24
N THR A 83 2.59 0.99 14.16
CA THR A 83 3.24 2.29 13.97
C THR A 83 2.32 3.47 14.21
N LYS A 84 1.02 3.24 14.35
CA LYS A 84 0.04 4.30 14.57
C LYS A 84 0.18 4.90 15.96
N GLN A 85 0.25 6.21 16.01
CA GLN A 85 0.29 7.00 17.24
C GLN A 85 -0.76 8.11 17.16
N GLY A 86 -1.83 7.95 17.94
CA GLY A 86 -2.87 8.98 18.05
C GLY A 86 -3.95 8.94 17.00
N ALA A 87 -4.59 10.09 16.78
CA ALA A 87 -5.73 10.22 15.89
C ALA A 87 -5.34 10.10 14.41
N ASP A 88 -6.21 9.48 13.63
CA ASP A 88 -6.11 9.35 12.18
C ASP A 88 -7.35 10.00 11.53
N PRO A 89 -7.40 11.35 11.46
CA PRO A 89 -8.57 12.07 11.02
C PRO A 89 -8.89 11.81 9.55
N LEU A 90 -10.16 12.01 9.20
CA LEU A 90 -10.62 11.95 7.83
C LEU A 90 -10.06 13.12 7.03
N LEU A 91 -9.69 12.83 5.78
CA LEU A 91 -9.27 13.80 4.78
C LEU A 91 -10.50 14.42 4.09
N ASP A 92 -10.34 15.66 3.64
CA ASP A 92 -11.34 16.32 2.80
C ASP A 92 -11.10 15.91 1.32
N PRO A 93 -12.03 15.16 0.70
CA PRO A 93 -11.85 14.70 -0.68
C PRO A 93 -11.69 15.83 -1.70
N ALA A 94 -12.22 17.01 -1.40
CA ALA A 94 -12.17 18.16 -2.31
C ALA A 94 -10.78 18.79 -2.40
N THR A 95 -9.97 18.68 -1.34
CA THR A 95 -8.71 19.43 -1.21
C THR A 95 -7.50 18.55 -0.89
N GLU A 96 -7.70 17.36 -0.35
CA GLU A 96 -6.64 16.48 0.11
C GLU A 96 -6.57 15.17 -0.69
N PRO A 97 -5.36 14.60 -0.90
CA PRO A 97 -5.20 13.35 -1.61
C PRO A 97 -5.57 12.14 -0.74
N ALA A 98 -6.31 11.17 -1.30
CA ALA A 98 -6.44 9.85 -0.68
C ALA A 98 -5.09 9.14 -0.60
N ARG A 99 -4.91 8.29 0.39
CA ARG A 99 -3.67 7.54 0.61
C ARG A 99 -3.76 6.15 -0.02
N ILE A 100 -2.74 5.75 -0.77
CA ILE A 100 -2.53 4.35 -1.15
C ILE A 100 -1.67 3.71 -0.07
N ARG A 101 -2.10 2.53 0.42
CA ARG A 101 -1.56 1.94 1.64
C ARG A 101 -1.33 0.45 1.51
N ALA A 102 -0.23 -0.03 2.13
CA ALA A 102 -0.01 -1.43 2.46
C ALA A 102 -0.13 -2.40 1.27
N PHE A 103 0.54 -2.08 0.16
CA PHE A 103 0.59 -2.88 -1.06
C PHE A 103 1.68 -3.95 -0.97
N PHE A 104 1.27 -5.21 -1.02
CA PHE A 104 2.17 -6.36 -1.00
C PHE A 104 1.70 -7.43 -1.99
N VAL A 105 2.65 -8.06 -2.66
CA VAL A 105 2.41 -9.17 -3.59
C VAL A 105 3.23 -10.36 -3.13
N ASP A 106 2.66 -11.56 -3.17
CA ASP A 106 3.41 -12.78 -2.86
C ASP A 106 4.57 -12.92 -3.87
N PRO A 107 5.80 -13.23 -3.41
CA PRO A 107 6.96 -13.35 -4.29
C PRO A 107 6.74 -14.32 -5.45
N SER A 108 6.01 -15.42 -5.24
CA SER A 108 5.68 -16.41 -6.27
C SER A 108 4.71 -15.89 -7.34
N ALA A 109 3.95 -14.84 -7.02
CA ALA A 109 2.99 -14.19 -7.91
C ALA A 109 3.47 -12.81 -8.41
N ALA A 110 4.72 -12.45 -8.12
CA ALA A 110 5.31 -11.17 -8.54
C ALA A 110 5.38 -11.06 -10.07
N ARG A 111 5.33 -9.82 -10.57
CA ARG A 111 5.43 -9.49 -12.01
C ARG A 111 4.28 -10.02 -12.89
N GLN A 112 3.18 -10.46 -12.29
CA GLN A 112 1.99 -10.96 -13.00
C GLN A 112 0.86 -9.92 -13.08
N GLY A 113 1.14 -8.65 -12.79
CA GLY A 113 0.17 -7.55 -12.90
C GLY A 113 -0.74 -7.35 -11.68
N LEU A 114 -0.61 -8.16 -10.62
CA LEU A 114 -1.50 -8.09 -9.44
C LEU A 114 -1.45 -6.75 -8.72
N GLY A 115 -0.26 -6.17 -8.56
CA GLY A 115 -0.11 -4.84 -7.97
C GLY A 115 -0.80 -3.75 -8.79
N ARG A 116 -0.75 -3.82 -10.13
CA ARG A 116 -1.47 -2.90 -11.02
C ARG A 116 -2.98 -3.07 -10.89
N MET A 117 -3.47 -4.30 -10.82
CA MET A 117 -4.89 -4.61 -10.65
C MET A 117 -5.44 -4.04 -9.34
N LEU A 118 -4.73 -4.24 -8.21
CA LEU A 118 -5.08 -3.64 -6.92
C LEU A 118 -5.09 -2.12 -6.98
N LEU A 119 -4.05 -1.53 -7.59
CA LEU A 119 -3.92 -0.08 -7.66
C LEU A 119 -5.05 0.56 -8.49
N GLN A 120 -5.43 -0.08 -9.58
CA GLN A 120 -6.58 0.36 -10.37
C GLN A 120 -7.87 0.30 -9.54
N HIS A 121 -8.13 -0.81 -8.85
CA HIS A 121 -9.31 -0.97 -8.00
C HIS A 121 -9.35 0.08 -6.88
N CYS A 122 -8.23 0.33 -6.21
CA CYS A 122 -8.12 1.38 -5.19
C CYS A 122 -8.35 2.78 -5.77
N SER A 123 -7.84 3.05 -6.98
CA SER A 123 -8.01 4.34 -7.65
C SER A 123 -9.48 4.61 -7.98
N GLU A 124 -10.18 3.59 -8.48
CA GLU A 124 -11.62 3.67 -8.78
C GLU A 124 -12.44 3.86 -7.50
N ALA A 125 -12.12 3.13 -6.43
CA ALA A 125 -12.80 3.27 -5.14
C ALA A 125 -12.56 4.65 -4.50
N ALA A 126 -11.35 5.17 -4.55
CA ALA A 126 -11.03 6.51 -4.06
C ALA A 126 -11.74 7.60 -4.87
N ALA A 127 -11.78 7.47 -6.21
CA ALA A 127 -12.52 8.38 -7.08
C ALA A 127 -14.02 8.37 -6.78
N ALA A 128 -14.61 7.19 -6.54
CA ALA A 128 -16.00 7.05 -6.10
C ALA A 128 -16.25 7.68 -4.72
N GLY A 129 -15.21 7.73 -3.86
CA GLY A 129 -15.20 8.46 -2.59
C GLY A 129 -15.04 9.98 -2.72
N GLY A 130 -14.97 10.52 -3.95
CA GLY A 130 -14.86 11.95 -4.23
C GLY A 130 -13.44 12.50 -4.28
N PHE A 131 -12.42 11.66 -4.16
CA PHE A 131 -11.02 12.08 -4.24
C PHE A 131 -10.57 12.27 -5.69
N HIS A 132 -9.73 13.29 -5.92
CA HIS A 132 -9.18 13.63 -7.23
C HIS A 132 -7.68 13.37 -7.32
N THR A 133 -7.04 13.06 -6.22
CA THR A 133 -5.60 12.84 -6.12
C THR A 133 -5.31 11.65 -5.21
N LEU A 134 -4.33 10.84 -5.59
CA LEU A 134 -3.75 9.79 -4.76
C LEU A 134 -2.34 10.17 -4.34
N GLU A 135 -1.99 9.84 -3.11
CA GLU A 135 -0.65 10.05 -2.56
C GLU A 135 -0.21 8.79 -1.79
N LEU A 136 1.08 8.52 -1.81
CA LEU A 136 1.66 7.39 -1.09
C LEU A 136 3.12 7.67 -0.71
N ALA A 137 3.62 6.95 0.28
CA ALA A 137 5.06 6.79 0.53
C ALA A 137 5.49 5.44 -0.04
N ALA A 138 6.15 5.45 -1.17
CA ALA A 138 6.66 4.25 -1.82
C ALA A 138 7.93 3.78 -1.14
N THR A 139 8.02 2.48 -0.85
CA THR A 139 9.31 1.86 -0.66
C THR A 139 10.06 1.81 -1.99
N MET A 140 11.38 1.79 -1.96
CA MET A 140 12.18 1.78 -3.20
C MET A 140 11.82 0.62 -4.15
N PRO A 141 11.52 -0.61 -3.66
CA PRO A 141 10.99 -1.69 -4.51
C PRO A 141 9.64 -1.36 -5.18
N GLY A 142 8.82 -0.53 -4.55
CA GLY A 142 7.51 -0.14 -5.06
C GLY A 142 7.55 0.97 -6.13
N VAL A 143 8.58 1.81 -6.12
CA VAL A 143 8.68 2.96 -7.04
C VAL A 143 8.46 2.58 -8.50
N PRO A 144 9.05 1.50 -9.05
CA PRO A 144 8.83 1.13 -10.45
C PRO A 144 7.36 0.82 -10.79
N LEU A 145 6.62 0.17 -9.89
CA LEU A 145 5.20 -0.09 -10.08
C LEU A 145 4.40 1.20 -10.17
N TYR A 146 4.60 2.09 -9.20
CA TYR A 146 3.83 3.34 -9.11
C TYR A 146 4.15 4.27 -10.28
N THR A 147 5.43 4.38 -10.66
CA THR A 147 5.83 5.16 -11.86
C THR A 147 5.18 4.61 -13.13
N ALA A 148 5.18 3.28 -13.32
CA ALA A 148 4.52 2.64 -14.45
C ALA A 148 2.98 2.80 -14.44
N CYS A 149 2.40 3.17 -13.30
CA CYS A 149 0.97 3.47 -13.14
C CYS A 149 0.66 4.99 -13.14
N GLY A 150 1.63 5.82 -13.47
CA GLY A 150 1.45 7.27 -13.66
C GLY A 150 1.57 8.10 -12.38
N PHE A 151 2.20 7.57 -11.33
CA PHE A 151 2.61 8.37 -10.18
C PHE A 151 3.94 9.07 -10.46
N GLU A 152 4.09 10.26 -9.93
CA GLU A 152 5.31 11.05 -9.98
C GLU A 152 5.88 11.20 -8.57
N ILE A 153 7.21 11.18 -8.45
CA ILE A 153 7.90 11.46 -7.19
C ILE A 153 7.77 12.96 -6.90
N VAL A 154 7.23 13.32 -5.73
CA VAL A 154 7.11 14.72 -5.28
C VAL A 154 8.21 15.10 -4.31
N GLU A 155 8.67 14.17 -3.47
CA GLU A 155 9.81 14.40 -2.58
C GLU A 155 10.43 13.07 -2.10
N PRO A 156 11.74 13.03 -1.82
CA PRO A 156 12.35 11.93 -1.11
C PRO A 156 11.97 11.99 0.37
N ILE A 157 11.82 10.81 0.99
CA ILE A 157 11.63 10.64 2.44
C ILE A 157 12.73 9.73 2.94
N GLU A 158 13.31 10.02 4.11
CA GLU A 158 14.13 9.10 4.87
C GLU A 158 13.51 8.89 6.24
N ILE A 159 13.28 7.65 6.60
CA ILE A 159 12.83 7.29 7.95
C ILE A 159 13.97 6.63 8.70
N THR A 160 14.11 6.99 9.98
CA THR A 160 15.04 6.34 10.90
C THR A 160 14.26 5.37 11.77
N LEU A 161 14.60 4.10 11.68
CA LEU A 161 14.00 3.02 12.47
C LEU A 161 14.81 2.72 13.72
N GLN A 162 14.41 1.70 14.48
CA GLN A 162 15.20 1.24 15.63
C GLN A 162 16.61 0.82 15.15
N ASP A 163 17.59 0.90 16.03
CA ASP A 163 19.00 0.64 15.76
C ASP A 163 19.62 1.63 14.74
N ASP A 164 19.04 2.84 14.62
CA ASP A 164 19.48 3.92 13.72
C ASP A 164 19.50 3.53 12.24
N VAL A 165 18.76 2.50 11.85
CA VAL A 165 18.65 2.08 10.45
C VAL A 165 17.86 3.09 9.65
N LYS A 166 18.51 3.72 8.67
CA LYS A 166 17.89 4.68 7.77
C LYS A 166 17.36 3.99 6.52
N VAL A 167 16.09 4.22 6.23
CA VAL A 167 15.40 3.61 5.09
C VAL A 167 14.85 4.70 4.18
N PRO A 168 15.32 4.78 2.91
CA PRO A 168 14.80 5.73 1.95
C PRO A 168 13.44 5.28 1.42
N LEU A 169 12.53 6.24 1.28
CA LEU A 169 11.23 6.13 0.66
C LEU A 169 11.07 7.26 -0.36
N ALA A 170 10.06 7.17 -1.21
CA ALA A 170 9.67 8.27 -2.09
C ALA A 170 8.20 8.62 -1.87
N LYS A 171 7.90 9.88 -1.58
CA LYS A 171 6.53 10.36 -1.63
C LYS A 171 6.13 10.53 -3.09
N MET A 172 5.05 9.89 -3.47
CA MET A 172 4.57 9.91 -4.85
C MET A 172 3.12 10.33 -4.91
N ARG A 173 2.74 10.95 -6.03
CA ARG A 173 1.40 11.50 -6.23
C ARG A 173 0.90 11.24 -7.64
N LYS A 174 -0.42 11.09 -7.79
CA LYS A 174 -1.09 10.92 -9.08
C LYS A 174 -2.46 11.61 -9.04
N LEU A 175 -2.78 12.35 -10.11
CA LEU A 175 -4.16 12.79 -10.35
C LEU A 175 -5.00 11.61 -10.85
N ILE A 176 -6.22 11.51 -10.34
CA ILE A 176 -7.22 10.54 -10.80
C ILE A 176 -8.42 11.29 -11.35
N THR A 177 -8.87 10.88 -12.53
CA THR A 177 -10.08 11.43 -13.13
C THR A 177 -11.29 10.84 -12.44
N ALA A 178 -12.24 11.67 -12.04
CA ALA A 178 -13.55 11.19 -11.60
C ALA A 178 -14.16 10.33 -12.71
N ILE A 179 -14.62 9.14 -12.35
CA ILE A 179 -15.41 8.32 -13.27
C ILE A 179 -16.67 9.13 -13.57
N LYS A 180 -16.81 9.62 -14.81
CA LYS A 180 -18.08 10.19 -15.25
C LYS A 180 -19.11 9.08 -15.11
N ALA A 181 -20.07 9.26 -14.19
CA ALA A 181 -21.25 8.43 -14.15
C ALA A 181 -21.91 8.48 -15.55
N ALA A 182 -22.05 7.33 -16.16
CA ALA A 182 -22.76 7.17 -17.41
C ALA A 182 -24.27 7.27 -17.17
#